data_5a18d907762172deb36d155e2aeacf18
#
_entry.id   5a18d907762172deb36d155e2aeacf18
#
_cell.length_a   1.000
_cell.length_b   1.000
_cell.length_c   1.000
_cell.angle_alpha   90.00
_cell.angle_beta   90.00
_cell.angle_gamma   90.00
#
_symmetry.space_group_name_H-M   'P 1'
#
loop_
_entity.id
_entity.type
_entity.pdbx_description
1 polymer ?
#
loop_
_entity_poly.entity_id
_entity_poly.type
_entity_poly.pdbx_seq_one_letter_code
_entity_poly.pdbx_strand_id
1 'polypeptide(L)'
;MKAVARNQQGNVLVMVLIVLVVGGLTLAPLLGLMGTGVLAGQVYENKTDELYAADAGVEDAIWKIENNVPDSYPYQYPEPLIVNDKNVSITISREDLDPTCGDQLRYQIISTATGEDGSNTTIDAHLSVSYMDLSALLDNAIVSDNTITLKGDTVVNGDVWLPDEEDLLVDSHVTINGTIKDEDDVSIVWPTAEQFSTYYMEDVEGTYDPGSFIDIKDLYPKTIGPWYREGSLGVDNTGDPDTLVLEDTIYVVGNLEFIQPGASHNYTINLNGQTIFVGGDFALASTSISIFGSGCIIAVGDINFQPNIVGDGDDFVLVMSVTGETFFHPSGDFTGCIVGDTHVQLQPGCTIDWISPEGKGLDVPLGIGDDDRLPPVTGLGIESWEIS
;
A
#
# COMPACT_ATOMS: atom_id res chain seq x y z
N MET A 1 -46.57 -11.97 99.38
CA MET A 1 -45.38 -11.84 98.51
C MET A 1 -45.49 -10.57 97.67
N LYS A 2 -44.75 -9.50 98.00
CA LYS A 2 -44.71 -8.26 97.19
C LYS A 2 -43.60 -8.38 96.16
N ALA A 3 -43.94 -8.42 94.85
CA ALA A 3 -42.98 -8.34 93.80
C ALA A 3 -42.38 -6.93 93.72
N VAL A 4 -41.07 -6.83 93.86
CA VAL A 4 -40.33 -5.62 93.70
C VAL A 4 -40.15 -5.41 92.19
N ALA A 5 -40.92 -4.46 91.64
CA ALA A 5 -40.71 -4.02 90.25
C ALA A 5 -39.39 -3.31 90.24
N ARG A 6 -38.39 -3.98 89.70
CA ARG A 6 -37.02 -3.41 89.44
C ARG A 6 -37.15 -2.34 88.33
N ASN A 7 -36.91 -1.13 88.75
CA ASN A 7 -36.92 0.07 87.86
C ASN A 7 -35.81 -0.03 86.82
N GLN A 8 -36.15 -0.50 85.62
CA GLN A 8 -35.21 -0.71 84.53
C GLN A 8 -35.08 0.53 83.62
N GLN A 9 -35.78 1.61 83.95
CA GLN A 9 -35.79 2.81 83.07
C GLN A 9 -34.46 3.63 83.05
N GLY A 10 -33.55 3.48 84.02
CA GLY A 10 -32.28 4.20 84.07
C GLY A 10 -31.21 3.63 83.17
N ASN A 11 -31.27 2.31 82.88
CA ASN A 11 -30.17 1.67 82.07
C ASN A 11 -30.30 1.86 80.53
N VAL A 12 -31.54 2.08 80.07
CA VAL A 12 -31.77 2.25 78.61
C VAL A 12 -31.12 3.51 78.07
N LEU A 13 -31.16 4.61 78.82
CA LEU A 13 -30.51 5.88 78.39
C LEU A 13 -28.98 5.72 78.28
N VAL A 14 -28.33 5.06 79.23
CA VAL A 14 -26.91 4.80 79.24
C VAL A 14 -26.52 3.88 78.06
N MET A 15 -27.37 2.81 77.83
CA MET A 15 -27.13 1.90 76.71
C MET A 15 -27.25 2.61 75.35
N VAL A 16 -28.27 3.46 75.18
CA VAL A 16 -28.44 4.27 73.94
C VAL A 16 -27.26 5.22 73.76
N LEU A 17 -26.78 5.84 74.82
CA LEU A 17 -25.64 6.75 74.76
C LEU A 17 -24.37 6.03 74.37
N ILE A 18 -24.10 4.84 74.93
CA ILE A 18 -22.96 3.99 74.57
C ILE A 18 -23.05 3.56 73.11
N VAL A 19 -24.21 3.09 72.63
CA VAL A 19 -24.43 2.69 71.24
C VAL A 19 -24.20 3.88 70.29
N LEU A 20 -24.64 5.08 70.68
CA LEU A 20 -24.49 6.29 69.88
C LEU A 20 -23.01 6.74 69.80
N VAL A 21 -22.28 6.66 70.90
CA VAL A 21 -20.85 6.94 70.95
C VAL A 21 -20.03 5.92 70.16
N VAL A 22 -20.29 4.62 70.39
CA VAL A 22 -19.63 3.55 69.65
C VAL A 22 -19.99 3.61 68.16
N GLY A 23 -21.26 3.84 67.82
CA GLY A 23 -21.73 4.04 66.43
C GLY A 23 -21.05 5.23 65.78
N GLY A 24 -20.96 6.37 66.48
CA GLY A 24 -20.28 7.56 65.93
C GLY A 24 -18.78 7.35 65.75
N LEU A 25 -18.13 6.66 66.67
CA LEU A 25 -16.69 6.31 66.58
C LEU A 25 -16.38 5.33 65.44
N THR A 26 -17.31 4.47 65.05
CA THR A 26 -17.13 3.51 63.95
C THR A 26 -17.58 4.07 62.60
N LEU A 27 -18.64 4.89 62.55
CA LEU A 27 -19.15 5.48 61.30
C LEU A 27 -18.21 6.54 60.73
N ALA A 28 -17.55 7.36 61.55
CA ALA A 28 -16.68 8.40 61.05
C ALA A 28 -15.46 7.87 60.24
N PRO A 29 -14.73 6.84 60.70
CA PRO A 29 -13.66 6.24 59.88
C PRO A 29 -14.19 5.51 58.64
N LEU A 30 -15.37 4.86 58.73
CA LEU A 30 -15.98 4.22 57.57
C LEU A 30 -16.38 5.21 56.48
N LEU A 31 -16.95 6.35 56.83
CA LEU A 31 -17.28 7.42 55.88
C LEU A 31 -16.00 8.01 55.28
N GLY A 32 -14.92 8.14 56.06
CA GLY A 32 -13.61 8.54 55.55
C GLY A 32 -13.04 7.56 54.55
N LEU A 33 -13.11 6.25 54.81
CA LEU A 33 -12.70 5.20 53.88
C LEU A 33 -13.56 5.18 52.59
N MET A 34 -14.87 5.39 52.70
CA MET A 34 -15.74 5.52 51.55
C MET A 34 -15.38 6.75 50.69
N GLY A 35 -15.10 7.89 51.34
CA GLY A 35 -14.68 9.11 50.63
C GLY A 35 -13.35 8.92 49.88
N THR A 36 -12.34 8.29 50.51
CA THR A 36 -11.08 7.98 49.86
C THR A 36 -11.23 6.97 48.71
N GLY A 37 -12.16 5.98 48.85
CA GLY A 37 -12.49 5.01 47.85
C GLY A 37 -13.13 5.67 46.61
N VAL A 38 -14.05 6.60 46.79
CA VAL A 38 -14.65 7.37 45.68
C VAL A 38 -13.62 8.24 44.97
N LEU A 39 -12.79 8.95 45.71
CA LEU A 39 -11.71 9.79 45.14
C LEU A 39 -10.70 8.92 44.35
N ALA A 40 -10.29 7.79 44.92
CA ALA A 40 -9.41 6.86 44.20
C ALA A 40 -10.09 6.33 42.90
N GLY A 41 -11.38 6.00 42.96
CA GLY A 41 -12.15 5.59 41.78
C GLY A 41 -12.16 6.67 40.68
N GLN A 42 -12.38 7.93 41.04
CA GLN A 42 -12.33 9.06 40.09
C GLN A 42 -10.95 9.26 39.48
N VAL A 43 -9.87 9.11 40.28
CA VAL A 43 -8.50 9.19 39.73
C VAL A 43 -8.22 8.07 38.75
N TYR A 44 -8.66 6.84 39.04
CA TYR A 44 -8.50 5.70 38.12
C TYR A 44 -9.32 5.90 36.84
N GLU A 45 -10.56 6.37 36.96
CA GLU A 45 -11.43 6.67 35.80
C GLU A 45 -10.78 7.75 34.91
N ASN A 46 -10.34 8.88 35.47
CA ASN A 46 -9.66 9.93 34.73
C ASN A 46 -8.39 9.43 34.02
N LYS A 47 -7.56 8.62 34.72
CA LYS A 47 -6.34 8.05 34.14
C LYS A 47 -6.65 7.06 33.01
N THR A 48 -7.72 6.29 33.15
CA THR A 48 -8.17 5.37 32.09
C THR A 48 -8.66 6.14 30.87
N ASP A 49 -9.43 7.22 31.08
CA ASP A 49 -9.89 8.09 29.97
C ASP A 49 -8.73 8.79 29.27
N GLU A 50 -7.72 9.28 30.01
CA GLU A 50 -6.50 9.84 29.43
C GLU A 50 -5.72 8.81 28.61
N LEU A 51 -5.60 7.57 29.12
CA LEU A 51 -4.92 6.50 28.41
C LEU A 51 -5.61 6.16 27.08
N TYR A 52 -6.94 5.98 27.10
CA TYR A 52 -7.69 5.72 25.88
C TYR A 52 -7.65 6.90 24.90
N ALA A 53 -7.62 8.12 25.41
CA ALA A 53 -7.48 9.30 24.55
C ALA A 53 -6.10 9.37 23.89
N ALA A 54 -5.03 9.09 24.65
CA ALA A 54 -3.67 9.03 24.10
C ALA A 54 -3.51 7.89 23.08
N ASP A 55 -4.10 6.72 23.37
CA ASP A 55 -4.11 5.56 22.50
C ASP A 55 -4.81 5.87 21.15
N ALA A 56 -6.00 6.48 21.20
CA ALA A 56 -6.68 6.93 19.99
C ALA A 56 -5.86 7.94 19.16
N GLY A 57 -5.04 8.75 19.84
CA GLY A 57 -4.10 9.65 19.16
C GLY A 57 -2.97 8.90 18.43
N VAL A 58 -2.51 7.79 18.96
CA VAL A 58 -1.52 6.94 18.29
C VAL A 58 -2.16 6.26 17.08
N GLU A 59 -3.38 5.71 17.22
CA GLU A 59 -4.10 5.09 16.10
C GLU A 59 -4.35 6.08 14.95
N ASP A 60 -4.75 7.32 15.24
CA ASP A 60 -4.91 8.35 14.21
C ASP A 60 -3.57 8.71 13.54
N ALA A 61 -2.48 8.73 14.29
CA ALA A 61 -1.14 8.97 13.74
C ALA A 61 -0.69 7.81 12.83
N ILE A 62 -0.95 6.56 13.21
CA ILE A 62 -0.68 5.38 12.39
C ILE A 62 -1.45 5.48 11.08
N TRP A 63 -2.74 5.78 11.14
CA TRP A 63 -3.55 5.95 9.95
C TRP A 63 -3.00 7.04 9.01
N LYS A 64 -2.51 8.16 9.57
CA LYS A 64 -1.88 9.22 8.75
C LYS A 64 -0.57 8.77 8.10
N ILE A 65 0.24 7.96 8.78
CA ILE A 65 1.46 7.40 8.22
C ILE A 65 1.11 6.43 7.08
N GLU A 66 0.16 5.52 7.30
CA GLU A 66 -0.29 4.56 6.29
C GLU A 66 -0.86 5.22 5.02
N ASN A 67 -1.46 6.40 5.17
CA ASN A 67 -2.04 7.15 4.06
C ASN A 67 -1.16 8.30 3.57
N ASN A 68 0.11 8.33 3.94
CA ASN A 68 1.10 9.35 3.54
C ASN A 68 0.62 10.82 3.73
N VAL A 69 -0.24 11.06 4.74
CA VAL A 69 -0.86 12.39 4.96
C VAL A 69 0.15 13.47 5.39
N PRO A 70 1.21 13.20 6.19
CA PRO A 70 2.20 14.23 6.52
C PRO A 70 3.19 14.46 5.38
N ASP A 71 3.17 15.65 4.77
CA ASP A 71 4.12 16.05 3.71
C ASP A 71 5.56 16.28 4.24
N SER A 72 5.74 16.38 5.56
CA SER A 72 7.05 16.64 6.17
C SER A 72 7.12 16.21 7.64
N TYR A 73 8.32 15.83 8.09
CA TYR A 73 8.59 15.43 9.46
C TYR A 73 9.66 16.34 10.13
N PRO A 74 9.57 16.62 11.46
CA PRO A 74 8.52 16.15 12.37
C PRO A 74 7.16 16.81 12.07
N TYR A 75 6.10 16.02 12.07
CA TYR A 75 4.73 16.49 11.91
C TYR A 75 4.06 16.69 13.25
N GLN A 76 3.53 17.88 13.46
CA GLN A 76 2.76 18.24 14.65
C GLN A 76 1.32 18.55 14.24
N TYR A 77 0.34 17.95 14.91
CA TYR A 77 -1.05 18.25 14.65
C TYR A 77 -1.31 19.76 14.87
N PRO A 78 -1.91 20.45 13.89
CA PRO A 78 -2.14 21.90 13.99
C PRO A 78 -3.14 22.25 15.09
N GLU A 79 -4.05 21.35 15.41
CA GLU A 79 -5.03 21.49 16.50
C GLU A 79 -5.05 20.19 17.31
N PRO A 80 -5.22 20.26 18.66
CA PRO A 80 -5.35 19.07 19.49
C PRO A 80 -6.59 18.26 19.09
N LEU A 81 -6.45 16.95 19.00
CA LEU A 81 -7.56 16.04 18.87
C LEU A 81 -8.36 16.00 20.19
N ILE A 82 -9.69 16.03 20.14
CA ILE A 82 -10.52 15.91 21.35
C ILE A 82 -11.10 14.50 21.41
N VAL A 83 -10.69 13.73 22.41
CA VAL A 83 -11.16 12.36 22.65
C VAL A 83 -11.56 12.24 24.14
N ASN A 84 -12.76 11.75 24.43
CA ASN A 84 -13.29 11.60 25.80
C ASN A 84 -13.14 12.87 26.65
N ASP A 85 -13.43 14.05 26.06
CA ASP A 85 -13.25 15.36 26.68
C ASP A 85 -11.81 15.69 27.11
N LYS A 86 -10.80 14.97 26.58
CA LYS A 86 -9.39 15.24 26.76
C LYS A 86 -8.79 15.89 25.51
N ASN A 87 -7.85 16.81 25.70
CA ASN A 87 -7.07 17.36 24.62
C ASN A 87 -5.86 16.46 24.36
N VAL A 88 -5.76 15.95 23.13
CA VAL A 88 -4.66 15.07 22.71
C VAL A 88 -3.75 15.82 21.77
N SER A 89 -2.50 16.01 22.18
CA SER A 89 -1.45 16.54 21.31
C SER A 89 -0.60 15.40 20.76
N ILE A 90 -0.35 15.41 19.42
CA ILE A 90 0.31 14.34 18.71
C ILE A 90 1.48 14.92 17.94
N THR A 91 2.63 14.24 18.04
CA THR A 91 3.83 14.54 17.25
C THR A 91 4.30 13.24 16.61
N ILE A 92 4.52 13.27 15.29
CA ILE A 92 5.10 12.16 14.53
C ILE A 92 6.49 12.60 14.07
N SER A 93 7.50 11.82 14.40
CA SER A 93 8.88 12.04 13.96
C SER A 93 9.32 10.86 13.11
N ARG A 94 10.04 11.13 12.02
CA ARG A 94 10.68 10.08 11.23
C ARG A 94 12.13 9.97 11.67
N GLU A 95 12.55 8.77 12.02
CA GLU A 95 13.95 8.46 12.29
C GLU A 95 14.59 8.00 10.97
N ASP A 96 15.61 8.71 10.51
CA ASP A 96 16.36 8.28 9.32
C ASP A 96 17.11 7.00 9.67
N LEU A 97 16.80 5.93 8.96
CA LEU A 97 17.46 4.64 9.13
C LEU A 97 18.84 4.63 8.48
N ASP A 98 19.68 3.75 9.01
CA ASP A 98 20.90 3.32 8.37
C ASP A 98 20.55 2.77 6.97
N PRO A 99 21.15 3.27 5.88
CA PRO A 99 20.89 2.82 4.51
C PRO A 99 21.16 1.31 4.29
N THR A 100 21.62 0.60 5.30
CA THR A 100 21.82 -0.86 5.27
C THR A 100 20.57 -1.67 5.68
N CYS A 101 19.49 -1.01 6.12
CA CYS A 101 18.29 -1.69 6.65
C CYS A 101 17.15 -1.92 5.64
N GLY A 102 17.36 -1.65 4.32
CA GLY A 102 16.32 -1.85 3.31
C GLY A 102 15.17 -0.82 3.38
N ASP A 103 14.04 -1.14 2.77
CA ASP A 103 12.89 -0.22 2.56
C ASP A 103 12.00 -0.04 3.78
N GLN A 104 12.59 0.00 4.98
CA GLN A 104 11.88 0.26 6.22
C GLN A 104 12.20 1.64 6.76
N LEU A 105 11.17 2.42 7.05
CA LEU A 105 11.28 3.65 7.82
C LEU A 105 10.82 3.42 9.26
N ARG A 106 11.48 4.09 10.19
CA ARG A 106 11.06 4.12 11.58
C ARG A 106 10.39 5.44 11.92
N TYR A 107 9.29 5.33 12.63
CA TYR A 107 8.55 6.47 13.13
C TYR A 107 8.43 6.41 14.64
N GLN A 108 8.59 7.56 15.29
CA GLN A 108 8.23 7.77 16.67
C GLN A 108 6.95 8.59 16.74
N ILE A 109 5.95 8.09 17.45
CA ILE A 109 4.69 8.79 17.70
C ILE A 109 4.64 9.11 19.19
N ILE A 110 4.57 10.40 19.52
CA ILE A 110 4.35 10.87 20.89
C ILE A 110 2.92 11.42 20.94
N SER A 111 2.04 10.74 21.68
CA SER A 111 0.65 11.14 21.91
C SER A 111 0.45 11.46 23.38
N THR A 112 0.03 12.70 23.71
CA THR A 112 -0.19 13.17 25.07
C THR A 112 -1.63 13.63 25.25
N ALA A 113 -2.39 12.93 26.07
CA ALA A 113 -3.71 13.34 26.52
C ALA A 113 -3.62 14.15 27.81
N THR A 114 -4.31 15.29 27.84
CA THR A 114 -4.32 16.21 29.01
C THR A 114 -5.73 16.29 29.58
N GLY A 115 -5.88 16.01 30.88
CA GLY A 115 -7.13 16.11 31.63
C GLY A 115 -7.44 17.56 32.05
N GLU A 116 -8.67 17.81 32.46
CA GLU A 116 -9.13 19.11 32.94
C GLU A 116 -8.41 19.56 34.24
N ASP A 117 -7.92 18.63 35.05
CA ASP A 117 -7.18 18.87 36.26
C ASP A 117 -5.68 19.12 36.00
N GLY A 118 -5.26 19.11 34.75
CA GLY A 118 -3.87 19.27 34.31
C GLY A 118 -3.02 17.99 34.45
N SER A 119 -3.65 16.85 34.77
CA SER A 119 -3.01 15.54 34.65
C SER A 119 -2.76 15.22 33.18
N ASN A 120 -1.73 14.42 32.90
CA ASN A 120 -1.46 13.96 31.54
C ASN A 120 -1.04 12.49 31.54
N THR A 121 -1.29 11.86 30.40
CA THR A 121 -0.80 10.52 30.07
C THR A 121 -0.18 10.59 28.69
N THR A 122 1.04 10.14 28.57
CA THR A 122 1.78 10.14 27.30
C THR A 122 2.04 8.70 26.87
N ILE A 123 1.82 8.43 25.59
CA ILE A 123 2.25 7.20 24.93
C ILE A 123 3.37 7.59 23.96
N ASP A 124 4.48 6.88 24.05
CA ASP A 124 5.62 6.95 23.14
C ASP A 124 5.69 5.61 22.39
N ALA A 125 5.32 5.62 21.11
CA ALA A 125 5.27 4.43 20.27
C ALA A 125 6.32 4.52 19.16
N HIS A 126 7.10 3.46 18.98
CA HIS A 126 8.04 3.31 17.86
C HIS A 126 7.53 2.26 16.90
N LEU A 127 7.48 2.64 15.63
CA LEU A 127 6.95 1.83 14.55
C LEU A 127 8.01 1.62 13.48
N SER A 128 8.08 0.41 12.92
CA SER A 128 8.73 0.14 11.65
C SER A 128 7.66 0.06 10.55
N VAL A 129 7.88 0.74 9.47
CA VAL A 129 6.97 0.77 8.31
C VAL A 129 7.75 0.30 7.09
N SER A 130 7.25 -0.76 6.45
CA SER A 130 7.78 -1.26 5.19
C SER A 130 6.93 -0.69 4.05
N TYR A 131 7.60 -0.28 2.99
CA TYR A 131 6.96 0.28 1.80
C TYR A 131 7.06 -0.69 0.63
N MET A 132 6.20 -0.51 -0.36
CA MET A 132 6.24 -1.27 -1.59
C MET A 132 7.51 -0.93 -2.36
N ASP A 133 8.27 -1.97 -2.72
CA ASP A 133 9.48 -1.86 -3.53
C ASP A 133 9.46 -2.94 -4.61
N LEU A 134 9.47 -2.53 -5.86
CA LEU A 134 9.50 -3.41 -7.01
C LEU A 134 10.91 -3.67 -7.54
N SER A 135 11.95 -3.09 -6.92
CA SER A 135 13.32 -3.18 -7.44
C SER A 135 13.78 -4.64 -7.61
N ALA A 136 13.57 -5.47 -6.59
CA ALA A 136 13.93 -6.90 -6.64
C ALA A 136 13.18 -7.67 -7.75
N LEU A 137 11.94 -7.27 -8.06
CA LEU A 137 11.14 -7.83 -9.15
C LEU A 137 11.71 -7.37 -10.51
N LEU A 138 12.03 -6.09 -10.65
CA LEU A 138 12.54 -5.51 -11.89
C LEU A 138 13.98 -5.94 -12.24
N ASP A 139 14.73 -6.51 -11.31
CA ASP A 139 16.05 -7.09 -11.53
C ASP A 139 16.04 -8.41 -12.32
N ASN A 140 14.87 -8.82 -12.82
CA ASN A 140 14.70 -10.04 -13.58
C ASN A 140 14.03 -9.77 -14.93
N ALA A 141 14.29 -10.62 -15.92
CA ALA A 141 13.64 -10.58 -17.23
C ALA A 141 12.21 -11.12 -17.19
N ILE A 142 12.02 -12.19 -16.40
CA ILE A 142 10.72 -12.85 -16.23
C ILE A 142 10.53 -13.19 -14.76
N VAL A 143 9.34 -12.88 -14.23
CA VAL A 143 8.97 -13.17 -12.85
C VAL A 143 7.57 -13.79 -12.80
N SER A 144 7.39 -14.85 -12.04
CA SER A 144 6.08 -15.41 -11.73
C SER A 144 6.02 -15.88 -10.28
N ASP A 145 4.93 -15.62 -9.58
CA ASP A 145 4.68 -16.16 -8.23
C ASP A 145 4.21 -17.63 -8.27
N ASN A 146 4.06 -18.21 -9.47
CA ASN A 146 3.65 -19.59 -9.63
C ASN A 146 4.39 -20.24 -10.82
N THR A 147 3.82 -20.28 -12.01
CA THR A 147 4.32 -21.08 -13.13
C THR A 147 4.87 -20.21 -14.27
N ILE A 148 5.99 -20.63 -14.88
CA ILE A 148 6.52 -20.06 -16.11
C ILE A 148 6.55 -21.12 -17.19
N THR A 149 5.96 -20.83 -18.37
CA THR A 149 6.01 -21.71 -19.55
C THR A 149 6.74 -21.01 -20.70
N LEU A 150 7.90 -21.52 -21.08
CA LEU A 150 8.69 -21.06 -22.22
C LEU A 150 8.56 -22.03 -23.38
N LYS A 151 8.00 -21.57 -24.50
CA LYS A 151 7.78 -22.40 -25.70
C LYS A 151 8.93 -22.27 -26.70
N GLY A 152 9.10 -23.26 -27.54
CA GLY A 152 10.27 -23.47 -28.41
C GLY A 152 10.77 -22.24 -29.15
N ASP A 153 12.08 -22.18 -29.40
CA ASP A 153 12.83 -21.06 -30.01
C ASP A 153 12.73 -19.73 -29.26
N THR A 154 12.30 -19.74 -27.95
CA THR A 154 12.34 -18.57 -27.08
C THR A 154 13.76 -18.37 -26.55
N VAL A 155 14.21 -17.10 -26.56
CA VAL A 155 15.49 -16.66 -26.00
C VAL A 155 15.23 -15.66 -24.87
N VAL A 156 15.77 -15.92 -23.68
CA VAL A 156 15.72 -15.01 -22.55
C VAL A 156 17.14 -14.58 -22.19
N ASN A 157 17.43 -13.30 -22.36
CA ASN A 157 18.68 -12.65 -22.01
C ASN A 157 18.49 -11.87 -20.70
N GLY A 158 18.52 -12.56 -19.57
CA GLY A 158 18.31 -12.04 -18.24
C GLY A 158 17.88 -13.12 -17.28
N ASP A 159 17.76 -12.78 -16.01
CA ASP A 159 17.41 -13.73 -14.96
C ASP A 159 15.91 -14.06 -14.98
N VAL A 160 15.58 -15.24 -14.52
CA VAL A 160 14.20 -15.73 -14.40
C VAL A 160 13.96 -16.08 -12.94
N TRP A 161 12.91 -15.50 -12.35
CA TRP A 161 12.54 -15.76 -10.96
C TRP A 161 11.19 -16.46 -10.85
N LEU A 162 11.11 -17.47 -10.00
CA LEU A 162 9.89 -18.17 -9.61
C LEU A 162 10.12 -18.88 -8.26
N PRO A 163 9.06 -19.11 -7.43
CA PRO A 163 9.22 -19.67 -6.09
C PRO A 163 9.85 -21.08 -6.06
N ASP A 164 9.56 -21.91 -7.07
CA ASP A 164 10.05 -23.28 -7.18
C ASP A 164 10.51 -23.56 -8.62
N GLU A 165 11.77 -23.93 -8.80
CA GLU A 165 12.31 -24.28 -10.13
C GLU A 165 11.53 -25.41 -10.83
N GLU A 166 10.81 -26.28 -10.10
CA GLU A 166 9.99 -27.35 -10.68
C GLU A 166 8.78 -26.82 -11.48
N ASP A 167 8.37 -25.57 -11.22
CA ASP A 167 7.27 -24.88 -11.91
C ASP A 167 7.71 -24.17 -13.20
N LEU A 168 9.02 -24.25 -13.55
CA LEU A 168 9.54 -23.79 -14.83
C LEU A 168 9.38 -24.84 -15.92
N LEU A 169 8.42 -24.63 -16.82
CA LEU A 169 8.12 -25.52 -17.94
C LEU A 169 8.81 -25.01 -19.21
N VAL A 170 9.83 -25.74 -19.66
CA VAL A 170 10.68 -25.33 -20.80
C VAL A 170 10.59 -26.34 -21.94
N ASP A 171 10.18 -25.86 -23.11
CA ASP A 171 10.19 -26.65 -24.34
C ASP A 171 11.62 -26.84 -24.88
N SER A 172 11.77 -27.76 -25.86
CA SER A 172 13.01 -27.90 -26.61
C SER A 172 13.35 -26.63 -27.39
N HIS A 173 14.64 -26.27 -27.47
CA HIS A 173 15.17 -25.09 -28.19
C HIS A 173 14.98 -23.75 -27.47
N VAL A 174 14.49 -23.72 -26.23
CA VAL A 174 14.54 -22.53 -25.40
C VAL A 174 15.96 -22.29 -24.92
N THR A 175 16.39 -21.03 -24.91
CA THR A 175 17.68 -20.60 -24.38
C THR A 175 17.49 -19.55 -23.29
N ILE A 176 18.00 -19.81 -22.10
CA ILE A 176 18.05 -18.85 -21.01
C ILE A 176 19.53 -18.45 -20.81
N ASN A 177 19.87 -17.19 -21.07
CA ASN A 177 21.18 -16.60 -20.88
C ASN A 177 21.23 -15.77 -19.59
N GLY A 178 20.77 -16.33 -18.50
CA GLY A 178 20.71 -15.73 -17.17
C GLY A 178 20.65 -16.82 -16.11
N THR A 179 20.39 -16.43 -14.88
CA THR A 179 20.23 -17.32 -13.73
C THR A 179 18.75 -17.59 -13.51
N ILE A 180 18.41 -18.84 -13.19
CA ILE A 180 17.10 -19.15 -12.61
C ILE A 180 17.25 -18.95 -11.11
N LYS A 181 16.39 -18.12 -10.52
CA LYS A 181 16.38 -17.75 -9.10
C LYS A 181 15.10 -18.24 -8.46
N ASP A 182 15.15 -18.56 -7.18
CA ASP A 182 14.03 -18.96 -6.36
C ASP A 182 13.93 -18.13 -5.06
N GLU A 183 13.01 -18.48 -4.16
CA GLU A 183 12.84 -17.79 -2.87
C GLU A 183 14.07 -17.90 -1.95
N ASP A 184 14.90 -18.94 -2.08
CA ASP A 184 16.13 -19.11 -1.31
C ASP A 184 17.21 -18.10 -1.77
N ASP A 185 17.18 -17.68 -3.02
CA ASP A 185 18.10 -16.69 -3.60
C ASP A 185 17.64 -15.24 -3.35
N VAL A 186 16.38 -14.95 -3.64
CA VAL A 186 15.79 -13.59 -3.51
C VAL A 186 14.33 -13.69 -3.10
N SER A 187 13.99 -13.10 -1.96
CA SER A 187 12.59 -12.98 -1.54
C SER A 187 11.94 -11.78 -2.25
N ILE A 188 10.91 -12.05 -3.04
CA ILE A 188 10.08 -11.01 -3.66
C ILE A 188 8.79 -10.84 -2.87
N VAL A 189 8.54 -9.62 -2.41
CA VAL A 189 7.25 -9.26 -1.80
C VAL A 189 6.27 -8.94 -2.92
N TRP A 190 5.26 -9.80 -3.10
CA TRP A 190 4.28 -9.62 -4.18
C TRP A 190 3.33 -8.46 -3.85
N PRO A 191 3.22 -7.46 -4.74
CA PRO A 191 2.35 -6.31 -4.50
C PRO A 191 0.88 -6.67 -4.68
N THR A 192 0.01 -6.00 -3.95
CA THR A 192 -1.44 -6.20 -4.05
C THR A 192 -2.09 -5.22 -5.04
N ALA A 193 -3.25 -5.62 -5.57
CA ALA A 193 -4.04 -4.76 -6.44
C ALA A 193 -4.45 -3.44 -5.76
N GLU A 194 -4.73 -3.46 -4.45
CA GLU A 194 -5.11 -2.27 -3.68
C GLU A 194 -3.95 -1.29 -3.57
N GLN A 195 -2.73 -1.77 -3.36
CA GLN A 195 -1.53 -0.92 -3.29
C GLN A 195 -1.30 -0.17 -4.60
N PHE A 196 -1.36 -0.85 -5.75
CA PHE A 196 -1.26 -0.20 -7.05
C PHE A 196 -2.42 0.76 -7.32
N SER A 197 -3.65 0.36 -6.99
CA SER A 197 -4.83 1.20 -7.19
C SER A 197 -4.72 2.50 -6.39
N THR A 198 -4.26 2.43 -5.15
CA THR A 198 -4.04 3.62 -4.30
C THR A 198 -2.94 4.50 -4.88
N TYR A 199 -1.82 3.90 -5.27
CA TYR A 199 -0.67 4.62 -5.81
C TYR A 199 -1.02 5.43 -7.06
N TYR A 200 -1.66 4.82 -8.06
CA TYR A 200 -1.99 5.50 -9.31
C TYR A 200 -3.25 6.36 -9.25
N MET A 201 -4.16 6.13 -8.26
CA MET A 201 -5.35 6.98 -8.11
C MET A 201 -4.98 8.41 -7.76
N GLU A 202 -3.93 8.63 -6.98
CA GLU A 202 -3.45 9.97 -6.60
C GLU A 202 -3.09 10.83 -7.82
N ASP A 203 -2.54 10.22 -8.88
CA ASP A 203 -2.12 10.92 -10.09
C ASP A 203 -3.29 11.32 -10.98
N VAL A 204 -4.38 10.56 -10.94
CA VAL A 204 -5.47 10.70 -11.91
C VAL A 204 -6.81 11.16 -11.32
N GLU A 205 -6.91 11.32 -9.99
CA GLU A 205 -8.15 11.74 -9.35
C GLU A 205 -8.62 13.11 -9.89
N GLY A 206 -9.86 13.14 -10.38
CA GLY A 206 -10.47 14.34 -10.94
C GLY A 206 -9.97 14.74 -12.34
N THR A 207 -9.20 13.89 -13.00
CA THR A 207 -8.73 14.11 -14.37
C THR A 207 -9.80 13.79 -15.41
N TYR A 208 -9.43 13.88 -16.68
CA TYR A 208 -10.34 13.69 -17.81
C TYR A 208 -10.78 12.23 -17.99
N ASP A 209 -12.09 11.98 -18.13
CA ASP A 209 -12.63 10.69 -18.56
C ASP A 209 -12.77 10.65 -20.10
N PRO A 210 -11.99 9.81 -20.79
CA PRO A 210 -12.02 9.72 -22.25
C PRO A 210 -13.28 9.04 -22.79
N GLY A 211 -14.14 8.47 -21.93
CA GLY A 211 -15.27 7.65 -22.35
C GLY A 211 -14.87 6.18 -22.60
N SER A 212 -15.76 5.41 -23.21
CA SER A 212 -15.56 3.97 -23.40
C SER A 212 -14.80 3.59 -24.68
N PHE A 213 -14.56 4.54 -25.57
CA PHE A 213 -13.90 4.29 -26.85
C PHE A 213 -13.17 5.53 -27.35
N ILE A 214 -11.96 5.33 -27.88
CA ILE A 214 -11.12 6.35 -28.50
C ILE A 214 -10.68 5.87 -29.86
N ASP A 215 -10.81 6.74 -30.87
CA ASP A 215 -10.13 6.55 -32.16
C ASP A 215 -8.94 7.52 -32.22
N ILE A 216 -7.73 6.99 -32.36
CA ILE A 216 -6.48 7.77 -32.36
C ILE A 216 -6.51 8.83 -33.46
N LYS A 217 -7.13 8.56 -34.60
CA LYS A 217 -7.23 9.56 -35.69
C LYS A 217 -7.90 10.86 -35.25
N ASP A 218 -8.84 10.78 -34.28
CA ASP A 218 -9.64 11.91 -33.83
C ASP A 218 -8.96 12.70 -32.68
N LEU A 219 -7.84 12.20 -32.15
CA LEU A 219 -7.03 12.89 -31.14
C LEU A 219 -6.19 13.99 -31.76
N TYR A 220 -6.14 15.16 -31.10
CA TYR A 220 -5.23 16.25 -31.43
C TYR A 220 -4.91 17.11 -30.19
N PRO A 221 -3.66 17.16 -29.71
CA PRO A 221 -2.52 16.38 -30.19
C PRO A 221 -2.69 14.86 -30.01
N LYS A 222 -1.76 14.07 -30.54
CA LYS A 222 -1.71 12.62 -30.38
C LYS A 222 -1.09 12.24 -29.03
N THR A 223 -1.56 12.87 -27.97
CA THR A 223 -1.11 12.65 -26.60
C THR A 223 -2.25 12.22 -25.71
N ILE A 224 -1.96 11.38 -24.73
CA ILE A 224 -2.92 10.83 -23.76
C ILE A 224 -2.35 10.88 -22.34
N GLY A 225 -3.26 11.03 -21.35
CA GLY A 225 -2.93 11.17 -19.92
C GLY A 225 -2.87 12.65 -19.47
N PRO A 226 -3.09 12.90 -18.15
CA PRO A 226 -3.63 11.93 -17.21
C PRO A 226 -5.12 11.63 -17.48
N TRP A 227 -5.49 10.35 -17.43
CA TRP A 227 -6.87 9.91 -17.66
C TRP A 227 -7.35 8.98 -16.54
N TYR A 228 -8.59 9.19 -16.10
CA TYR A 228 -9.30 8.28 -15.22
C TYR A 228 -10.58 7.78 -15.90
N ARG A 229 -10.70 6.47 -16.08
CA ARG A 229 -11.89 5.83 -16.65
C ARG A 229 -12.49 4.82 -15.68
N GLU A 230 -13.72 5.05 -15.21
CA GLU A 230 -14.42 4.19 -14.26
C GLU A 230 -14.87 2.84 -14.85
N GLY A 231 -15.03 2.75 -16.18
CA GLY A 231 -15.39 1.54 -16.90
C GLY A 231 -14.28 1.06 -17.83
N SER A 232 -14.63 0.14 -18.73
CA SER A 232 -13.69 -0.34 -19.75
C SER A 232 -13.43 0.70 -20.84
N LEU A 233 -12.26 0.60 -21.47
CA LEU A 233 -11.81 1.48 -22.54
C LEU A 233 -11.35 0.65 -23.75
N GLY A 234 -11.85 0.99 -24.94
CA GLY A 234 -11.33 0.51 -26.21
C GLY A 234 -10.54 1.60 -26.93
N VAL A 235 -9.38 1.28 -27.46
CA VAL A 235 -8.54 2.19 -28.26
C VAL A 235 -8.32 1.57 -29.64
N ASP A 236 -8.59 2.34 -30.70
CA ASP A 236 -8.41 1.92 -32.11
C ASP A 236 -7.72 3.05 -32.89
N ASN A 237 -7.22 2.72 -34.08
CA ASN A 237 -6.81 3.68 -35.08
C ASN A 237 -7.42 3.33 -36.43
N THR A 238 -8.47 4.05 -36.81
CA THR A 238 -9.09 3.88 -38.16
C THR A 238 -8.49 4.87 -39.19
N GLY A 239 -7.47 5.63 -38.83
CA GLY A 239 -6.75 6.59 -39.65
C GLY A 239 -5.44 6.06 -40.23
N ASP A 240 -4.58 6.97 -40.70
CA ASP A 240 -3.21 6.67 -41.13
C ASP A 240 -2.35 6.22 -39.94
N PRO A 241 -1.20 5.54 -40.19
CA PRO A 241 -0.24 5.21 -39.17
C PRO A 241 0.18 6.44 -38.34
N ASP A 242 0.15 6.35 -37.03
CA ASP A 242 0.43 7.47 -36.13
C ASP A 242 1.16 7.01 -34.86
N THR A 243 1.66 7.96 -34.07
CA THR A 243 2.27 7.70 -32.77
C THR A 243 1.43 8.34 -31.68
N LEU A 244 1.00 7.51 -30.74
CA LEU A 244 0.32 7.91 -29.51
C LEU A 244 1.36 8.06 -28.40
N VAL A 245 1.44 9.22 -27.76
CA VAL A 245 2.42 9.49 -26.70
C VAL A 245 1.71 9.63 -25.36
N LEU A 246 2.17 8.93 -24.35
CA LEU A 246 1.71 9.15 -22.98
C LEU A 246 2.42 10.39 -22.42
N GLU A 247 1.63 11.37 -21.96
CA GLU A 247 2.12 12.55 -21.24
C GLU A 247 2.06 12.35 -19.74
N ASP A 248 1.18 11.44 -19.28
CA ASP A 248 0.98 11.11 -17.89
C ASP A 248 0.26 9.76 -17.76
N THR A 249 0.08 9.28 -16.53
CA THR A 249 -0.57 8.02 -16.19
C THR A 249 -1.99 7.90 -16.74
N ILE A 250 -2.33 6.69 -17.20
CA ILE A 250 -3.68 6.31 -17.58
C ILE A 250 -4.19 5.28 -16.58
N TYR A 251 -5.32 5.56 -15.93
CA TYR A 251 -5.98 4.62 -15.05
C TYR A 251 -7.35 4.21 -15.61
N VAL A 252 -7.52 2.93 -15.92
CA VAL A 252 -8.78 2.32 -16.36
C VAL A 252 -9.23 1.31 -15.30
N VAL A 253 -10.36 1.56 -14.63
CA VAL A 253 -10.88 0.64 -13.58
C VAL A 253 -11.38 -0.68 -14.17
N GLY A 254 -11.97 -0.65 -15.37
CA GLY A 254 -12.38 -1.84 -16.10
C GLY A 254 -11.27 -2.42 -16.97
N ASN A 255 -11.62 -3.08 -18.06
CA ASN A 255 -10.67 -3.64 -19.01
C ASN A 255 -10.19 -2.59 -20.02
N LEU A 256 -8.93 -2.70 -20.44
CA LEU A 256 -8.37 -1.91 -21.53
C LEU A 256 -8.03 -2.82 -22.72
N GLU A 257 -8.58 -2.49 -23.87
CA GLU A 257 -8.31 -3.21 -25.11
C GLU A 257 -7.78 -2.26 -26.20
N PHE A 258 -6.57 -2.54 -26.70
CA PHE A 258 -6.08 -1.95 -27.93
C PHE A 258 -6.56 -2.82 -29.09
N ILE A 259 -7.60 -2.31 -29.75
CA ILE A 259 -8.33 -3.03 -30.79
C ILE A 259 -7.44 -3.20 -32.01
N GLN A 260 -7.47 -4.37 -32.63
CA GLN A 260 -6.68 -4.66 -33.81
C GLN A 260 -7.06 -3.74 -34.96
N PRO A 261 -6.17 -2.82 -35.39
CA PRO A 261 -6.47 -1.97 -36.54
C PRO A 261 -6.53 -2.82 -37.82
N GLY A 262 -7.21 -2.31 -38.81
CA GLY A 262 -7.17 -2.92 -40.17
C GLY A 262 -5.73 -2.94 -40.71
N ALA A 263 -5.42 -3.83 -41.62
CA ALA A 263 -4.03 -4.12 -42.09
C ALA A 263 -3.23 -2.92 -42.64
N SER A 264 -3.80 -1.73 -42.75
CA SER A 264 -3.16 -0.48 -43.17
C SER A 264 -3.09 0.61 -42.09
N HIS A 265 -3.51 0.32 -40.85
CA HIS A 265 -3.69 1.32 -39.81
C HIS A 265 -2.80 1.01 -38.58
N ASN A 266 -1.52 0.75 -38.85
CA ASN A 266 -0.53 0.53 -37.79
C ASN A 266 -0.40 1.78 -36.92
N TYR A 267 -0.09 1.62 -35.64
CA TYR A 267 0.29 2.74 -34.80
C TYR A 267 1.34 2.33 -33.76
N THR A 268 1.95 3.35 -33.20
CA THR A 268 2.96 3.20 -32.18
C THR A 268 2.46 3.81 -30.88
N ILE A 269 2.72 3.15 -29.75
CA ILE A 269 2.51 3.69 -28.41
C ILE A 269 3.88 4.05 -27.86
N ASN A 270 4.09 5.32 -27.49
CA ASN A 270 5.28 5.77 -26.78
C ASN A 270 4.89 5.97 -25.29
N LEU A 271 5.43 5.12 -24.43
CA LEU A 271 5.13 5.15 -22.99
C LEU A 271 5.74 6.37 -22.28
N ASN A 272 6.87 6.90 -22.78
CA ASN A 272 7.49 8.14 -22.30
C ASN A 272 7.71 8.21 -20.78
N GLY A 273 8.07 7.09 -20.14
CA GLY A 273 8.26 6.97 -18.70
C GLY A 273 6.98 6.66 -17.89
N GLN A 274 5.82 6.82 -18.52
CA GLN A 274 4.52 6.79 -17.85
C GLN A 274 3.96 5.38 -17.71
N THR A 275 2.89 5.26 -16.90
CA THR A 275 2.22 3.99 -16.64
C THR A 275 0.82 3.92 -17.23
N ILE A 276 0.48 2.77 -17.81
CA ILE A 276 -0.89 2.34 -18.09
C ILE A 276 -1.30 1.38 -16.99
N PHE A 277 -2.15 1.82 -16.08
CA PHE A 277 -2.71 0.98 -15.01
C PHE A 277 -4.15 0.58 -15.32
N VAL A 278 -4.44 -0.73 -15.21
CA VAL A 278 -5.73 -1.33 -15.56
C VAL A 278 -6.25 -2.16 -14.39
N GLY A 279 -7.39 -1.78 -13.83
CA GLY A 279 -8.04 -2.52 -12.73
C GLY A 279 -8.69 -3.85 -13.15
N GLY A 280 -8.85 -4.10 -14.45
CA GLY A 280 -9.32 -5.35 -15.04
C GLY A 280 -8.25 -6.01 -15.90
N ASP A 281 -8.68 -6.58 -17.06
CA ASP A 281 -7.79 -7.23 -18.02
C ASP A 281 -7.22 -6.23 -19.01
N PHE A 282 -5.99 -6.47 -19.45
CA PHE A 282 -5.34 -5.73 -20.52
C PHE A 282 -5.18 -6.59 -21.77
N ALA A 283 -5.62 -6.08 -22.92
CA ALA A 283 -5.47 -6.75 -24.19
C ALA A 283 -4.83 -5.84 -25.25
N LEU A 284 -3.69 -6.28 -25.78
CA LEU A 284 -3.03 -5.74 -26.95
C LEU A 284 -2.68 -6.93 -27.87
N ALA A 285 -3.68 -7.43 -28.59
CA ALA A 285 -3.57 -8.63 -29.41
C ALA A 285 -3.38 -8.29 -30.90
N SER A 286 -2.37 -7.46 -31.22
CA SER A 286 -2.15 -7.00 -32.59
C SER A 286 -0.69 -6.77 -32.93
N THR A 287 -0.18 -7.52 -33.91
CA THR A 287 1.13 -7.32 -34.52
C THR A 287 1.25 -6.04 -35.35
N SER A 288 0.21 -5.24 -35.42
CA SER A 288 0.22 -3.92 -36.10
C SER A 288 0.52 -2.77 -35.12
N ILE A 289 0.72 -3.08 -33.84
CA ILE A 289 1.01 -2.12 -32.79
C ILE A 289 2.46 -2.34 -32.29
N SER A 290 3.23 -1.27 -32.20
CA SER A 290 4.57 -1.27 -31.61
C SER A 290 4.58 -0.39 -30.37
N ILE A 291 5.39 -0.74 -29.36
CA ILE A 291 5.57 0.03 -28.14
C ILE A 291 7.01 0.49 -28.05
N PHE A 292 7.22 1.78 -27.76
CA PHE A 292 8.52 2.40 -27.56
C PHE A 292 8.49 3.31 -26.33
N GLY A 293 9.65 3.76 -25.92
CA GLY A 293 9.86 4.53 -24.71
C GLY A 293 9.76 3.64 -23.47
N SER A 294 10.59 3.92 -22.48
CA SER A 294 10.49 3.25 -21.18
C SER A 294 9.15 3.55 -20.54
N GLY A 295 8.62 2.63 -19.73
CA GLY A 295 7.35 2.81 -19.03
C GLY A 295 6.74 1.49 -18.58
N CYS A 296 5.51 1.54 -18.06
CA CYS A 296 4.88 0.39 -17.44
C CYS A 296 3.48 0.12 -18.00
N ILE A 297 3.14 -1.15 -18.11
CA ILE A 297 1.79 -1.66 -18.38
C ILE A 297 1.46 -2.63 -17.26
N ILE A 298 0.57 -2.22 -16.37
CA ILE A 298 0.22 -2.99 -15.18
C ILE A 298 -1.29 -3.25 -15.20
N ALA A 299 -1.69 -4.51 -15.14
CA ALA A 299 -3.09 -4.91 -15.05
C ALA A 299 -3.33 -5.73 -13.77
N VAL A 300 -4.45 -5.51 -13.12
CA VAL A 300 -4.85 -6.35 -11.98
C VAL A 300 -5.22 -7.76 -12.47
N GLY A 301 -5.98 -7.86 -13.57
CA GLY A 301 -6.36 -9.12 -14.19
C GLY A 301 -5.35 -9.67 -15.19
N ASP A 302 -5.85 -10.43 -16.16
CA ASP A 302 -5.01 -11.08 -17.17
C ASP A 302 -4.45 -10.10 -18.20
N ILE A 303 -3.25 -10.39 -18.70
CA ILE A 303 -2.62 -9.66 -19.80
C ILE A 303 -2.49 -10.55 -21.03
N ASN A 304 -3.10 -10.12 -22.14
CA ASN A 304 -2.88 -10.68 -23.47
C ASN A 304 -2.06 -9.69 -24.30
N PHE A 305 -0.76 -9.97 -24.44
CA PHE A 305 0.21 -9.03 -24.99
C PHE A 305 0.90 -9.58 -26.24
N GLN A 306 0.45 -9.09 -27.42
CA GLN A 306 0.91 -9.57 -28.72
C GLN A 306 1.31 -8.41 -29.67
N PRO A 307 2.16 -7.47 -29.26
CA PRO A 307 2.60 -6.38 -30.14
C PRO A 307 3.58 -6.87 -31.22
N ASN A 308 3.94 -5.95 -32.12
CA ASN A 308 4.99 -6.20 -33.12
C ASN A 308 6.39 -6.17 -32.48
N ILE A 309 6.74 -5.05 -31.86
CA ILE A 309 8.03 -4.80 -31.21
C ILE A 309 7.75 -4.07 -29.90
N VAL A 310 8.57 -4.32 -28.88
CA VAL A 310 8.53 -3.61 -27.60
C VAL A 310 9.94 -3.15 -27.20
N GLY A 311 10.12 -1.84 -27.12
CA GLY A 311 11.41 -1.19 -26.88
C GLY A 311 12.31 -1.16 -28.12
N ASP A 312 13.36 -0.37 -28.05
CA ASP A 312 14.36 -0.23 -29.12
C ASP A 312 15.81 -0.57 -28.66
N GLY A 313 15.91 -1.33 -27.55
CA GLY A 313 17.17 -1.76 -26.95
C GLY A 313 17.69 -0.83 -25.84
N ASP A 314 17.24 0.43 -25.82
CA ASP A 314 17.53 1.38 -24.73
C ASP A 314 16.30 1.63 -23.84
N ASP A 315 15.11 1.19 -24.25
CA ASP A 315 13.87 1.31 -23.50
C ASP A 315 13.70 0.16 -22.52
N PHE A 316 13.19 0.43 -21.32
CA PHE A 316 12.76 -0.60 -20.38
C PHE A 316 11.24 -0.58 -20.27
N VAL A 317 10.60 -1.70 -20.60
CA VAL A 317 9.14 -1.84 -20.48
C VAL A 317 8.81 -2.89 -19.44
N LEU A 318 8.04 -2.50 -18.41
CA LEU A 318 7.42 -3.44 -17.48
C LEU A 318 6.05 -3.86 -18.03
N VAL A 319 5.81 -5.16 -18.12
CA VAL A 319 4.48 -5.73 -18.36
C VAL A 319 4.12 -6.64 -17.21
N MET A 320 3.14 -6.26 -16.38
CA MET A 320 2.84 -6.93 -15.12
C MET A 320 1.36 -7.22 -14.94
N SER A 321 1.01 -8.50 -14.74
CA SER A 321 -0.27 -8.93 -14.19
C SER A 321 -0.14 -9.14 -12.67
N VAL A 322 -0.98 -8.46 -11.89
CA VAL A 322 -0.89 -8.44 -10.42
C VAL A 322 -1.54 -9.66 -9.77
N THR A 323 -2.64 -10.19 -10.36
CA THR A 323 -3.39 -11.34 -9.80
C THR A 323 -3.75 -12.39 -10.85
N GLY A 324 -3.33 -12.20 -12.11
CA GLY A 324 -3.69 -13.05 -13.22
C GLY A 324 -2.48 -13.61 -13.96
N GLU A 325 -2.72 -14.04 -15.20
CA GLU A 325 -1.69 -14.56 -16.10
C GLU A 325 -1.21 -13.52 -17.10
N THR A 326 0.06 -13.61 -17.51
CA THR A 326 0.61 -12.86 -18.63
C THR A 326 0.86 -13.81 -19.81
N PHE A 327 0.03 -13.70 -20.83
CA PHE A 327 0.21 -14.35 -22.11
C PHE A 327 0.98 -13.42 -23.06
N PHE A 328 2.18 -13.85 -23.44
CA PHE A 328 3.13 -13.03 -24.15
C PHE A 328 3.50 -13.62 -25.52
N HIS A 329 3.22 -12.90 -26.61
CA HIS A 329 3.48 -13.34 -27.97
C HIS A 329 3.84 -12.17 -28.90
N PRO A 330 4.94 -11.44 -28.68
CA PRO A 330 5.39 -10.41 -29.63
C PRO A 330 5.86 -11.07 -30.93
N SER A 331 5.76 -10.33 -32.03
CA SER A 331 6.34 -10.77 -33.32
C SER A 331 7.82 -10.45 -33.46
N GLY A 332 8.36 -9.60 -32.59
CA GLY A 332 9.74 -9.16 -32.54
C GLY A 332 10.31 -9.23 -31.13
N ASP A 333 11.40 -8.48 -30.91
CA ASP A 333 12.10 -8.45 -29.64
C ASP A 333 11.34 -7.65 -28.58
N PHE A 334 11.54 -8.02 -27.33
CA PHE A 334 11.05 -7.31 -26.14
C PHE A 334 12.20 -6.91 -25.24
N THR A 335 12.22 -5.65 -24.79
CA THR A 335 13.23 -5.16 -23.84
C THR A 335 12.57 -4.74 -22.53
N GLY A 336 12.91 -5.41 -21.42
CA GLY A 336 12.36 -5.09 -20.10
C GLY A 336 12.08 -6.29 -19.22
N CYS A 337 10.99 -6.24 -18.45
CA CYS A 337 10.57 -7.26 -17.50
C CYS A 337 9.12 -7.69 -17.74
N ILE A 338 8.85 -9.00 -17.67
CA ILE A 338 7.52 -9.62 -17.80
C ILE A 338 7.17 -10.28 -16.49
N VAL A 339 6.00 -9.95 -15.96
CA VAL A 339 5.53 -10.42 -14.66
C VAL A 339 4.12 -10.99 -14.75
N GLY A 340 3.87 -12.11 -14.08
CA GLY A 340 2.55 -12.69 -13.92
C GLY A 340 2.42 -13.42 -12.59
N ASP A 341 1.38 -13.12 -11.83
CA ASP A 341 1.13 -13.76 -10.54
C ASP A 341 0.92 -15.28 -10.70
N THR A 342 -0.11 -15.66 -11.45
CA THR A 342 -0.47 -17.08 -11.55
C THR A 342 0.30 -17.84 -12.63
N HIS A 343 0.66 -17.15 -13.72
CA HIS A 343 1.34 -17.78 -14.85
C HIS A 343 1.96 -16.75 -15.79
N VAL A 344 3.17 -17.01 -16.25
CA VAL A 344 3.76 -16.33 -17.41
C VAL A 344 3.96 -17.32 -18.54
N GLN A 345 3.30 -17.10 -19.68
CA GLN A 345 3.43 -17.95 -20.84
C GLN A 345 4.02 -17.19 -22.04
N LEU A 346 5.22 -17.58 -22.46
CA LEU A 346 5.85 -17.07 -23.68
C LEU A 346 5.62 -18.02 -24.85
N GLN A 347 5.16 -17.46 -25.97
CA GLN A 347 4.96 -18.21 -27.23
C GLN A 347 6.28 -18.39 -28.00
N PRO A 348 6.37 -19.36 -28.93
CA PRO A 348 7.61 -19.65 -29.66
C PRO A 348 8.15 -18.43 -30.44
N GLY A 349 9.48 -18.29 -30.46
CA GLY A 349 10.18 -17.29 -31.26
C GLY A 349 10.27 -15.91 -30.61
N CYS A 350 9.95 -15.78 -29.32
CA CYS A 350 10.16 -14.55 -28.58
C CYS A 350 11.64 -14.39 -28.18
N THR A 351 12.17 -13.16 -28.26
CA THR A 351 13.42 -12.77 -27.60
C THR A 351 13.10 -11.76 -26.53
N ILE A 352 13.53 -12.04 -25.29
CA ILE A 352 13.40 -11.15 -24.16
C ILE A 352 14.78 -10.67 -23.76
N ASP A 353 15.01 -9.37 -23.85
CA ASP A 353 16.26 -8.72 -23.47
C ASP A 353 16.04 -7.90 -22.19
N TRP A 354 16.61 -8.34 -21.08
CA TRP A 354 16.61 -7.54 -19.88
C TRP A 354 17.71 -6.48 -19.92
N ILE A 355 17.34 -5.26 -19.54
CA ILE A 355 18.29 -4.14 -19.31
C ILE A 355 17.97 -3.53 -17.94
N SER A 356 18.91 -2.79 -17.36
CA SER A 356 18.66 -2.12 -16.08
C SER A 356 17.52 -1.10 -16.18
N PRO A 357 16.56 -1.10 -15.25
CA PRO A 357 15.53 -0.05 -15.14
C PRO A 357 16.10 1.28 -14.63
N GLU A 358 17.31 1.28 -14.06
CA GLU A 358 17.94 2.44 -13.46
C GLU A 358 18.08 3.61 -14.47
N GLY A 359 17.62 4.80 -14.05
CA GLY A 359 17.70 6.01 -14.89
C GLY A 359 16.69 6.05 -16.05
N LYS A 360 15.73 5.13 -16.12
CA LYS A 360 14.70 5.09 -17.16
C LYS A 360 13.48 5.98 -16.88
N GLY A 361 13.39 6.54 -15.67
CA GLY A 361 12.28 7.43 -15.27
C GLY A 361 10.94 6.72 -15.27
N LEU A 362 10.90 5.48 -14.74
CA LEU A 362 9.68 4.70 -14.66
C LEU A 362 8.77 5.25 -13.55
N ASP A 363 7.50 5.43 -13.86
CA ASP A 363 6.47 5.76 -12.86
C ASP A 363 5.97 4.48 -12.18
N VAL A 364 6.79 3.94 -11.28
CA VAL A 364 6.46 2.78 -10.43
C VAL A 364 7.09 2.94 -9.05
N PRO A 365 6.51 2.36 -8.00
CA PRO A 365 7.09 2.39 -6.68
C PRO A 365 8.39 1.56 -6.62
N LEU A 366 9.53 2.26 -6.64
CA LEU A 366 10.89 1.68 -6.56
C LEU A 366 11.50 1.79 -5.16
N GLY A 367 10.67 1.79 -4.10
CA GLY A 367 11.13 1.96 -2.72
C GLY A 367 11.27 3.43 -2.30
N ILE A 368 11.98 3.65 -1.18
CA ILE A 368 12.12 4.97 -0.58
C ILE A 368 13.37 5.64 -1.14
N GLY A 369 13.23 6.67 -1.97
CA GLY A 369 14.39 7.50 -2.26
C GLY A 369 14.46 8.23 -3.59
N ASP A 370 13.74 7.84 -4.59
CA ASP A 370 13.87 8.41 -5.95
C ASP A 370 12.72 9.35 -6.34
N ASP A 371 11.62 9.36 -5.61
CA ASP A 371 10.47 10.21 -5.91
C ASP A 371 10.03 11.01 -4.68
N ASP A 372 9.41 12.17 -4.90
CA ASP A 372 8.82 13.00 -3.83
C ASP A 372 7.60 12.32 -3.18
N ARG A 373 7.10 11.24 -3.77
CA ARG A 373 5.96 10.44 -3.32
C ARG A 373 6.42 9.17 -2.62
N LEU A 374 5.94 8.95 -1.38
CA LEU A 374 6.19 7.69 -0.68
C LEU A 374 5.36 6.56 -1.30
N PRO A 375 5.97 5.38 -1.54
CA PRO A 375 5.24 4.22 -1.99
C PRO A 375 4.16 3.77 -0.99
N PRO A 376 3.17 2.96 -1.39
CA PRO A 376 2.20 2.39 -0.47
C PRO A 376 2.86 1.55 0.63
N VAL A 377 2.29 1.63 1.83
CA VAL A 377 2.73 0.82 2.98
C VAL A 377 2.39 -0.65 2.74
N THR A 378 3.38 -1.54 2.87
CA THR A 378 3.21 -3.00 2.75
C THR A 378 3.14 -3.70 4.09
N GLY A 379 3.68 -3.08 5.13
CA GLY A 379 3.66 -3.64 6.47
C GLY A 379 3.94 -2.61 7.53
N LEU A 380 3.35 -2.81 8.71
CA LEU A 380 3.54 -1.98 9.89
C LEU A 380 3.82 -2.88 11.09
N GLY A 381 4.95 -2.63 11.77
CA GLY A 381 5.35 -3.32 12.98
C GLY A 381 5.48 -2.36 14.14
N ILE A 382 4.88 -2.69 15.30
CA ILE A 382 5.10 -1.95 16.54
C ILE A 382 6.36 -2.52 17.21
N GLU A 383 7.41 -1.70 17.32
CA GLU A 383 8.70 -2.11 17.93
C GLU A 383 8.69 -1.93 19.45
N SER A 384 8.15 -0.82 19.93
CA SER A 384 8.02 -0.55 21.36
C SER A 384 6.83 0.36 21.65
N TRP A 385 6.36 0.28 22.91
CA TRP A 385 5.22 1.04 23.39
C TRP A 385 5.46 1.38 24.85
N GLU A 386 5.65 2.65 25.18
CA GLU A 386 5.90 3.13 26.54
C GLU A 386 4.78 4.08 26.99
N ILE A 387 4.31 3.91 28.24
CA ILE A 387 3.28 4.75 28.87
C ILE A 387 3.90 5.47 30.07
N SER A 388 3.76 6.79 30.11
CA SER A 388 4.25 7.64 31.20
C SER A 388 3.21 8.65 31.72
#